data_2be1a7585cdcc4fba594a85f4ce28e55
#
_entry.id   2be1a7585cdcc4fba594a85f4ce28e55
#
_cell.length_a   1.000
_cell.length_b   1.000
_cell.length_c   1.000
_cell.angle_alpha   90.00
_cell.angle_beta   90.00
_cell.angle_gamma   90.00
#
_symmetry.space_group_name_H-M   'P 1'
#
loop_
_entity.id
_entity.type
_entity.pdbx_description
1 polymer ?
#
loop_
_entity_poly.entity_id
_entity_poly.type
_entity_poly.pdbx_seq_one_letter_code
_entity_poly.pdbx_strand_id
1 'polypeptide(L)'
;MIARMSVFLVAVSLALGSLGLRAQTHEDNTAVLATTAYEAVFNTTERVMVVLKTADDSTDEGLALYIADLRGVMDDVVDYRGFSRAVMGNFASKRYYMSLSDEGRANLREQLEAFTEVMSTNLVETYAKGLIAFAQAEIEVVKPEYEVVGSIESVYQKIKRANDEPYLVEYKMRQAKDGSWQLVNVIIEDVNLGDIYRSQFDSSAKRFARALKCESDDSACFEQVVQSVIDNWGKEG
;
A
#
# COMPACT_ATOMS: atom_id res chain seq x y z
N MET A 1 30.26 -23.75 30.81
CA MET A 1 31.23 -24.34 29.87
C MET A 1 31.19 -23.47 28.63
N ILE A 2 31.94 -22.41 28.59
CA ILE A 2 33.35 -22.18 28.27
C ILE A 2 33.73 -22.79 26.88
N ALA A 3 34.14 -21.85 26.08
CA ALA A 3 35.16 -21.89 25.03
C ALA A 3 34.57 -21.92 23.58
N ARG A 4 35.04 -21.18 22.57
CA ARG A 4 36.29 -20.37 22.33
C ARG A 4 35.99 -19.56 21.09
N MET A 5 36.01 -18.35 21.03
CA MET A 5 36.99 -17.33 20.63
C MET A 5 38.12 -17.86 19.70
N SER A 6 38.08 -17.50 18.43
CA SER A 6 39.28 -17.45 17.58
C SER A 6 39.21 -16.26 16.65
N VAL A 7 40.09 -15.33 16.97
CA VAL A 7 40.52 -14.16 16.21
C VAL A 7 41.36 -14.66 15.01
N PHE A 8 41.13 -14.12 13.81
CA PHE A 8 42.14 -14.13 12.76
C PHE A 8 42.28 -12.73 12.18
N LEU A 9 43.42 -12.20 12.49
CA LEU A 9 43.99 -10.95 12.02
C LEU A 9 44.98 -11.30 10.92
N VAL A 10 44.79 -10.85 9.68
CA VAL A 10 45.89 -10.78 8.68
C VAL A 10 45.71 -9.58 7.77
N ALA A 11 46.59 -8.64 7.96
CA ALA A 11 47.50 -7.97 7.04
C ALA A 11 46.94 -7.14 5.88
N VAL A 12 47.23 -5.87 6.02
CA VAL A 12 47.29 -4.80 5.03
C VAL A 12 48.32 -5.14 3.93
N SER A 13 47.94 -4.99 2.67
CA SER A 13 48.87 -4.78 1.55
C SER A 13 48.38 -3.60 0.73
N LEU A 14 49.10 -2.50 0.82
CA LEU A 14 49.04 -1.37 -0.08
C LEU A 14 49.52 -1.82 -1.50
N ALA A 15 48.72 -1.57 -2.52
CA ALA A 15 49.21 -1.47 -3.89
C ALA A 15 48.60 -0.20 -4.50
N LEU A 16 49.47 0.77 -4.73
CA LEU A 16 49.28 1.93 -5.60
C LEU A 16 49.16 1.47 -7.03
N GLY A 17 48.14 1.88 -7.73
CA GLY A 17 48.00 1.60 -9.15
C GLY A 17 46.84 2.35 -9.81
N SER A 18 47.22 3.40 -10.56
CA SER A 18 46.54 4.03 -11.71
C SER A 18 45.14 4.61 -11.55
N LEU A 19 45.09 5.95 -11.64
CA LEU A 19 43.90 6.74 -12.01
C LEU A 19 43.37 6.26 -13.36
N GLY A 20 42.34 5.44 -13.34
CA GLY A 20 41.44 5.25 -14.46
C GLY A 20 40.25 6.17 -14.26
N LEU A 21 40.11 7.19 -15.08
CA LEU A 21 38.93 8.04 -15.20
C LEU A 21 37.78 7.14 -15.67
N ARG A 22 37.02 6.62 -14.72
CA ARG A 22 35.80 5.86 -15.02
C ARG A 22 34.70 6.88 -15.27
N ALA A 23 34.38 7.06 -16.55
CA ALA A 23 33.14 7.72 -16.95
C ALA A 23 32.01 7.01 -16.21
N GLN A 24 31.37 7.74 -15.29
CA GLN A 24 30.07 7.34 -14.77
C GLN A 24 29.09 7.44 -15.93
N THR A 25 28.79 6.32 -16.55
CA THR A 25 27.57 6.20 -17.31
C THR A 25 26.44 6.39 -16.30
N HIS A 26 25.80 7.54 -16.35
CA HIS A 26 24.47 7.71 -15.81
C HIS A 26 23.62 6.67 -16.57
N GLU A 27 23.37 5.53 -15.96
CA GLU A 27 22.24 4.70 -16.35
C GLU A 27 21.02 5.54 -16.11
N ASP A 28 20.46 6.01 -17.19
CA ASP A 28 19.16 6.68 -17.25
C ASP A 28 18.14 5.64 -16.80
N ASN A 29 17.87 5.63 -15.50
CA ASN A 29 16.88 4.75 -14.86
C ASN A 29 15.48 5.32 -15.17
N THR A 30 15.17 5.41 -16.46
CA THR A 30 13.79 5.56 -16.91
C THR A 30 13.13 4.23 -16.52
N ALA A 31 12.41 4.26 -15.39
CA ALA A 31 11.55 3.15 -14.99
C ALA A 31 10.65 2.84 -16.20
N VAL A 32 10.92 1.70 -16.84
CA VAL A 32 10.11 1.22 -17.95
C VAL A 32 8.72 0.98 -17.35
N LEU A 33 7.73 1.78 -17.75
CA LEU A 33 6.36 1.61 -17.31
C LEU A 33 5.91 0.17 -17.62
N ALA A 34 5.36 -0.52 -16.63
CA ALA A 34 4.80 -1.84 -16.83
C ALA A 34 3.70 -1.77 -17.90
N THR A 35 3.80 -2.60 -18.93
CA THR A 35 2.85 -2.59 -20.05
C THR A 35 1.57 -3.35 -19.74
N THR A 36 1.63 -4.25 -18.74
CA THR A 36 0.50 -5.09 -18.30
C THR A 36 0.31 -5.02 -16.78
N ALA A 37 -0.90 -5.34 -16.33
CA ALA A 37 -1.20 -5.49 -14.90
C ALA A 37 -0.28 -6.55 -14.24
N TYR A 38 -0.03 -7.65 -14.95
CA TYR A 38 0.87 -8.69 -14.49
C TYR A 38 2.29 -8.16 -14.24
N GLU A 39 2.87 -7.42 -15.19
CA GLU A 39 4.20 -6.83 -15.04
C GLU A 39 4.26 -5.82 -13.89
N ALA A 40 3.19 -5.04 -13.69
CA ALA A 40 3.11 -4.10 -12.57
C ALA A 40 3.18 -4.83 -11.23
N VAL A 41 2.39 -5.90 -11.05
CA VAL A 41 2.42 -6.71 -9.82
C VAL A 41 3.75 -7.44 -9.67
N PHE A 42 4.27 -8.03 -10.74
CA PHE A 42 5.55 -8.75 -10.72
C PHE A 42 6.70 -7.84 -10.29
N ASN A 43 6.86 -6.69 -10.95
CA ASN A 43 7.93 -5.72 -10.65
C ASN A 43 7.79 -5.16 -9.23
N THR A 44 6.55 -4.88 -8.78
CA THR A 44 6.30 -4.43 -7.40
C THR A 44 6.67 -5.52 -6.40
N THR A 45 6.32 -6.77 -6.66
CA THR A 45 6.69 -7.92 -5.81
C THR A 45 8.20 -8.03 -5.66
N GLU A 46 8.96 -7.96 -6.75
CA GLU A 46 10.43 -7.99 -6.71
C GLU A 46 10.99 -6.85 -5.84
N ARG A 47 10.48 -5.63 -5.98
CA ARG A 47 10.89 -4.48 -5.18
C ARG A 47 10.56 -4.67 -3.70
N VAL A 48 9.36 -5.13 -3.38
CA VAL A 48 8.96 -5.45 -1.99
C VAL A 48 9.88 -6.52 -1.40
N MET A 49 10.19 -7.58 -2.15
CA MET A 49 11.11 -8.63 -1.68
C MET A 49 12.53 -8.12 -1.42
N VAL A 50 13.01 -7.15 -2.18
CA VAL A 50 14.30 -6.48 -1.90
C VAL A 50 14.23 -5.74 -0.57
N VAL A 51 13.18 -4.95 -0.34
CA VAL A 51 12.96 -4.22 0.93
C VAL A 51 12.84 -5.20 2.11
N LEU A 52 12.08 -6.29 1.96
CA LEU A 52 11.93 -7.29 3.02
C LEU A 52 13.23 -8.00 3.40
N LYS A 53 14.13 -8.24 2.44
CA LYS A 53 15.44 -8.88 2.71
C LYS A 53 16.39 -8.00 3.51
N THR A 54 16.21 -6.69 3.47
CA THR A 54 17.02 -5.70 4.18
C THR A 54 16.31 -5.12 5.40
N ALA A 55 15.08 -5.55 5.67
CA ALA A 55 14.29 -5.07 6.78
C ALA A 55 14.97 -5.37 8.13
N ASP A 56 15.08 -4.36 8.98
CA ASP A 56 15.52 -4.50 10.37
C ASP A 56 14.36 -4.03 11.28
N ASP A 57 13.73 -4.98 11.96
CA ASP A 57 12.66 -4.72 12.93
C ASP A 57 13.14 -4.84 14.39
N SER A 58 14.45 -5.01 14.59
CA SER A 58 15.04 -5.16 15.92
C SER A 58 15.18 -3.84 16.68
N THR A 59 15.11 -2.71 15.97
CA THR A 59 15.18 -1.36 16.54
C THR A 59 14.05 -0.48 15.99
N ASP A 60 13.64 0.53 16.76
CA ASP A 60 12.62 1.49 16.29
C ASP A 60 13.09 2.26 15.05
N GLU A 61 14.40 2.60 14.98
CA GLU A 61 14.98 3.26 13.82
C GLU A 61 14.99 2.36 12.59
N GLY A 62 15.41 1.10 12.74
CA GLY A 62 15.38 0.11 11.65
C GLY A 62 13.97 -0.14 11.13
N LEU A 63 13.01 -0.30 12.04
CA LEU A 63 11.60 -0.45 11.68
C LEU A 63 11.07 0.78 10.92
N ALA A 64 11.41 2.00 11.35
CA ALA A 64 10.98 3.23 10.69
C ALA A 64 11.57 3.35 9.27
N LEU A 65 12.85 3.00 9.08
CA LEU A 65 13.48 2.96 7.77
C LEU A 65 12.82 1.92 6.84
N TYR A 66 12.58 0.72 7.36
CA TYR A 66 11.88 -0.32 6.60
C TYR A 66 10.47 0.12 6.16
N ILE A 67 9.69 0.75 7.06
CA ILE A 67 8.36 1.28 6.73
C ILE A 67 8.46 2.35 5.65
N ALA A 68 9.45 3.25 5.72
CA ALA A 68 9.66 4.29 4.72
C ALA A 68 10.02 3.71 3.34
N ASP A 69 10.90 2.70 3.28
CA ASP A 69 11.28 2.03 2.04
C ASP A 69 10.08 1.29 1.43
N LEU A 70 9.32 0.56 2.25
CA LEU A 70 8.10 -0.12 1.81
C LEU A 70 7.07 0.88 1.29
N ARG A 71 6.88 2.01 1.99
CA ARG A 71 6.00 3.10 1.55
C ARG A 71 6.39 3.61 0.17
N GLY A 72 7.68 3.86 -0.07
CA GLY A 72 8.17 4.30 -1.38
C GLY A 72 7.81 3.33 -2.52
N VAL A 73 7.86 2.01 -2.26
CA VAL A 73 7.42 1.02 -3.25
C VAL A 73 5.91 1.06 -3.46
N MET A 74 5.13 1.18 -2.40
CA MET A 74 3.67 1.16 -2.46
C MET A 74 3.08 2.43 -3.07
N ASP A 75 3.67 3.60 -2.81
CA ASP A 75 3.22 4.89 -3.34
C ASP A 75 3.27 4.93 -4.88
N ASP A 76 4.18 4.17 -5.50
CA ASP A 76 4.31 4.08 -6.96
C ASP A 76 3.17 3.29 -7.63
N VAL A 77 2.51 2.39 -6.89
CA VAL A 77 1.55 1.45 -7.50
C VAL A 77 0.13 1.55 -6.93
N VAL A 78 -0.04 1.99 -5.68
CA VAL A 78 -1.36 2.00 -5.03
C VAL A 78 -2.14 3.27 -5.33
N ASP A 79 -3.37 3.13 -5.84
CA ASP A 79 -4.33 4.23 -5.93
C ASP A 79 -4.99 4.48 -4.56
N TYR A 80 -4.25 5.04 -3.62
CA TYR A 80 -4.77 5.34 -2.28
C TYR A 80 -6.00 6.25 -2.31
N ARG A 81 -6.03 7.23 -3.23
CA ARG A 81 -7.17 8.14 -3.35
C ARG A 81 -8.43 7.43 -3.83
N GLY A 82 -8.30 6.58 -4.85
CA GLY A 82 -9.40 5.78 -5.36
C GLY A 82 -9.90 4.77 -4.33
N PHE A 83 -8.98 4.14 -3.60
CA PHE A 83 -9.30 3.21 -2.52
C PHE A 83 -10.04 3.93 -1.38
N SER A 84 -9.52 5.06 -0.88
CA SER A 84 -10.15 5.87 0.17
C SER A 84 -11.55 6.33 -0.23
N ARG A 85 -11.73 6.76 -1.48
CA ARG A 85 -13.05 7.12 -2.01
C ARG A 85 -14.00 5.93 -2.03
N ALA A 86 -13.52 4.73 -2.37
CA ALA A 86 -14.33 3.52 -2.34
C ALA A 86 -14.72 3.12 -0.92
N VAL A 87 -13.81 3.29 0.04
CA VAL A 87 -14.04 3.06 1.48
C VAL A 87 -15.07 4.04 2.06
N MET A 88 -14.99 5.33 1.74
CA MET A 88 -15.99 6.34 2.13
C MET A 88 -17.39 6.06 1.55
N GLY A 89 -17.49 5.28 0.49
CA GLY A 89 -18.72 4.76 -0.07
C GLY A 89 -19.72 5.85 -0.43
N ASN A 90 -20.89 5.85 0.25
CA ASN A 90 -21.95 6.82 -0.03
C ASN A 90 -21.53 8.26 0.24
N PHE A 91 -20.65 8.51 1.21
CA PHE A 91 -20.15 9.84 1.56
C PHE A 91 -19.25 10.46 0.49
N ALA A 92 -18.63 9.65 -0.38
CA ALA A 92 -17.83 10.11 -1.52
C ALA A 92 -18.44 9.69 -2.88
N SER A 93 -19.72 9.32 -2.89
CA SER A 93 -20.42 8.93 -4.12
C SER A 93 -20.65 10.14 -5.03
N LYS A 94 -20.70 9.89 -6.36
CA LYS A 94 -21.02 10.92 -7.35
C LYS A 94 -22.39 11.58 -7.05
N ARG A 95 -23.36 10.80 -6.60
CA ARG A 95 -24.70 11.31 -6.26
C ARG A 95 -24.63 12.31 -5.11
N TYR A 96 -23.92 11.96 -4.02
CA TYR A 96 -23.74 12.83 -2.88
C TYR A 96 -22.96 14.10 -3.25
N TYR A 97 -21.83 13.97 -3.95
CA TYR A 97 -21.05 15.10 -4.43
C TYR A 97 -21.86 16.10 -5.27
N MET A 98 -22.73 15.60 -6.15
CA MET A 98 -23.57 16.46 -7.02
C MET A 98 -24.73 17.13 -6.25
N SER A 99 -25.12 16.66 -5.07
CA SER A 99 -26.14 17.28 -4.22
C SER A 99 -25.59 18.41 -3.35
N LEU A 100 -24.27 18.51 -3.20
CA LEU A 100 -23.62 19.51 -2.36
C LEU A 100 -23.53 20.87 -3.07
N SER A 101 -23.47 21.96 -2.26
CA SER A 101 -23.05 23.28 -2.69
C SER A 101 -21.59 23.28 -3.17
N ASP A 102 -21.12 24.36 -3.78
CA ASP A 102 -19.72 24.48 -4.19
C ASP A 102 -18.77 24.42 -2.98
N GLU A 103 -19.15 25.03 -1.86
CA GLU A 103 -18.41 24.95 -0.60
C GLU A 103 -18.39 23.50 -0.05
N GLY A 104 -19.54 22.83 0.02
CA GLY A 104 -19.60 21.42 0.46
C GLY A 104 -18.79 20.49 -0.45
N ARG A 105 -18.71 20.75 -1.76
CA ARG A 105 -17.83 20.02 -2.67
C ARG A 105 -16.35 20.28 -2.40
N ALA A 106 -15.99 21.51 -2.02
CA ALA A 106 -14.62 21.85 -1.63
C ALA A 106 -14.25 21.09 -0.34
N ASN A 107 -15.08 21.17 0.67
CA ASN A 107 -14.89 20.47 1.95
C ASN A 107 -14.78 18.95 1.77
N LEU A 108 -15.63 18.34 0.94
CA LEU A 108 -15.55 16.89 0.66
C LEU A 108 -14.24 16.51 -0.03
N ARG A 109 -13.70 17.37 -0.92
CA ARG A 109 -12.39 17.11 -1.55
C ARG A 109 -11.27 17.16 -0.51
N GLU A 110 -11.27 18.15 0.37
CA GLU A 110 -10.30 18.27 1.47
C GLU A 110 -10.38 17.08 2.43
N GLN A 111 -11.59 16.66 2.81
CA GLN A 111 -11.80 15.47 3.62
C GLN A 111 -11.33 14.19 2.94
N LEU A 112 -11.55 14.04 1.63
CA LEU A 112 -11.03 12.88 0.90
C LEU A 112 -9.50 12.89 0.86
N GLU A 113 -8.86 14.05 0.72
CA GLU A 113 -7.40 14.16 0.77
C GLU A 113 -6.87 13.81 2.16
N ALA A 114 -7.45 14.37 3.22
CA ALA A 114 -7.09 14.05 4.59
C ALA A 114 -7.28 12.56 4.91
N PHE A 115 -8.41 11.97 4.48
CA PHE A 115 -8.66 10.54 4.65
C PHE A 115 -7.68 9.68 3.87
N THR A 116 -7.29 10.10 2.66
CA THR A 116 -6.30 9.40 1.84
C THR A 116 -4.95 9.32 2.56
N GLU A 117 -4.50 10.41 3.18
CA GLU A 117 -3.24 10.45 3.94
C GLU A 117 -3.30 9.52 5.15
N VAL A 118 -4.37 9.60 5.94
CA VAL A 118 -4.56 8.72 7.11
C VAL A 118 -4.65 7.26 6.68
N MET A 119 -5.37 6.96 5.59
CA MET A 119 -5.49 5.60 5.06
C MET A 119 -4.17 5.03 4.57
N SER A 120 -3.42 5.79 3.77
CA SER A 120 -2.12 5.33 3.23
C SER A 120 -1.14 5.01 4.35
N THR A 121 -1.06 5.89 5.36
CA THR A 121 -0.20 5.68 6.53
C THR A 121 -0.62 4.43 7.29
N ASN A 122 -1.90 4.31 7.63
CA ASN A 122 -2.42 3.16 8.38
C ASN A 122 -2.22 1.83 7.65
N LEU A 123 -2.46 1.79 6.32
CA LEU A 123 -2.27 0.58 5.52
C LEU A 123 -0.81 0.13 5.57
N VAL A 124 0.13 1.04 5.27
CA VAL A 124 1.55 0.67 5.27
C VAL A 124 2.01 0.24 6.65
N GLU A 125 1.73 0.99 7.70
CA GLU A 125 2.15 0.66 9.07
C GLU A 125 1.55 -0.65 9.59
N THR A 126 0.26 -0.90 9.29
CA THR A 126 -0.44 -2.12 9.72
C THR A 126 0.16 -3.35 9.06
N TYR A 127 0.40 -3.29 7.74
CA TYR A 127 0.85 -4.48 7.00
C TYR A 127 2.36 -4.65 6.99
N ALA A 128 3.15 -3.59 7.16
CA ALA A 128 4.62 -3.67 7.16
C ALA A 128 5.14 -4.73 8.16
N LYS A 129 4.66 -4.68 9.40
CA LYS A 129 5.07 -5.64 10.44
C LYS A 129 4.73 -7.09 10.09
N GLY A 130 3.59 -7.31 9.47
CA GLY A 130 3.17 -8.64 9.02
C GLY A 130 3.98 -9.14 7.82
N LEU A 131 4.37 -8.25 6.92
CA LEU A 131 5.11 -8.60 5.70
C LEU A 131 6.51 -9.15 5.98
N ILE A 132 7.18 -8.72 7.06
CA ILE A 132 8.50 -9.25 7.45
C ILE A 132 8.48 -10.78 7.60
N ALA A 133 7.38 -11.35 8.08
CA ALA A 133 7.23 -12.81 8.20
C ALA A 133 7.28 -13.54 6.84
N PHE A 134 7.16 -12.81 5.73
CA PHE A 134 7.21 -13.36 4.37
C PHE A 134 8.56 -13.11 3.66
N ALA A 135 9.57 -12.55 4.34
CA ALA A 135 10.88 -12.28 3.75
C ALA A 135 11.57 -13.52 3.16
N GLN A 136 11.23 -14.72 3.64
CA GLN A 136 11.73 -16.00 3.16
C GLN A 136 10.66 -16.83 2.45
N ALA A 137 9.51 -16.25 2.11
CA ALA A 137 8.44 -16.95 1.41
C ALA A 137 8.81 -17.20 -0.05
N GLU A 138 8.33 -18.29 -0.59
CA GLU A 138 8.30 -18.55 -2.02
C GLU A 138 7.07 -17.83 -2.61
N ILE A 139 7.32 -16.95 -3.58
CA ILE A 139 6.27 -16.12 -4.17
C ILE A 139 6.21 -16.37 -5.67
N GLU A 140 5.03 -16.71 -6.15
CA GLU A 140 4.72 -16.91 -7.56
C GLU A 140 3.64 -15.92 -8.00
N VAL A 141 3.98 -14.96 -8.86
CA VAL A 141 2.97 -14.16 -9.56
C VAL A 141 2.48 -14.97 -10.75
N VAL A 142 1.19 -15.31 -10.74
CA VAL A 142 0.60 -16.21 -11.75
C VAL A 142 0.43 -15.47 -13.05
N LYS A 143 1.13 -15.93 -14.11
CA LYS A 143 1.00 -15.35 -15.43
C LYS A 143 -0.38 -15.66 -16.01
N PRO A 144 -1.14 -14.65 -16.50
CA PRO A 144 -2.43 -14.89 -17.13
C PRO A 144 -2.27 -15.70 -18.43
N GLU A 145 -3.19 -16.62 -18.66
CA GLU A 145 -3.22 -17.44 -19.89
C GLU A 145 -3.77 -16.66 -21.10
N TYR A 146 -4.53 -15.59 -20.84
CA TYR A 146 -5.20 -14.78 -21.85
C TYR A 146 -4.99 -13.29 -21.57
N GLU A 147 -5.02 -12.48 -22.63
CA GLU A 147 -5.14 -11.03 -22.48
C GLU A 147 -6.50 -10.70 -21.87
N VAL A 148 -6.48 -10.02 -20.72
CA VAL A 148 -7.70 -9.57 -20.06
C VAL A 148 -8.13 -8.25 -20.68
N VAL A 149 -9.37 -8.18 -21.15
CA VAL A 149 -9.96 -6.97 -21.72
C VAL A 149 -10.93 -6.38 -20.69
N GLY A 150 -10.56 -5.27 -20.07
CA GLY A 150 -11.42 -4.62 -19.09
C GLY A 150 -10.72 -3.41 -18.43
N SER A 151 -11.51 -2.60 -17.71
CA SER A 151 -10.99 -1.46 -16.97
C SER A 151 -10.34 -1.85 -15.63
N ILE A 152 -10.60 -3.06 -15.16
CA ILE A 152 -10.01 -3.65 -13.95
C ILE A 152 -9.61 -5.07 -14.29
N GLU A 153 -8.35 -5.41 -14.04
CA GLU A 153 -7.77 -6.72 -14.23
C GLU A 153 -7.42 -7.36 -12.90
N SER A 154 -7.54 -8.69 -12.83
CA SER A 154 -7.13 -9.48 -11.67
C SER A 154 -5.78 -10.14 -11.95
N VAL A 155 -4.82 -9.90 -11.06
CA VAL A 155 -3.55 -10.61 -11.05
C VAL A 155 -3.47 -11.44 -9.78
N TYR A 156 -3.13 -12.71 -9.93
CA TYR A 156 -3.06 -13.64 -8.81
C TYR A 156 -1.62 -13.88 -8.37
N GLN A 157 -1.44 -14.03 -7.08
CA GLN A 157 -0.15 -14.35 -6.48
C GLN A 157 -0.34 -15.47 -5.47
N LYS A 158 0.55 -16.46 -5.51
CA LYS A 158 0.65 -17.52 -4.50
C LYS A 158 1.84 -17.23 -3.61
N ILE A 159 1.62 -17.22 -2.31
CA ILE A 159 2.64 -16.96 -1.29
C ILE A 159 2.71 -18.17 -0.38
N LYS A 160 3.86 -18.85 -0.35
CA LYS A 160 4.08 -20.07 0.44
C LYS A 160 5.22 -19.87 1.42
N ARG A 161 4.94 -20.08 2.71
CA ARG A 161 5.97 -20.24 3.75
C ARG A 161 6.31 -21.73 3.90
N ALA A 162 7.50 -22.03 4.40
CA ALA A 162 8.14 -23.33 4.35
C ALA A 162 7.24 -24.55 4.70
N ASN A 163 6.28 -24.41 5.63
CA ASN A 163 5.43 -25.52 6.09
C ASN A 163 3.92 -25.23 5.99
N ASP A 164 3.54 -24.14 5.32
CA ASP A 164 2.14 -23.72 5.21
C ASP A 164 1.57 -24.07 3.85
N GLU A 165 0.24 -24.18 3.77
CA GLU A 165 -0.46 -24.12 2.49
C GLU A 165 -0.27 -22.74 1.86
N PRO A 166 -0.17 -22.66 0.51
CA PRO A 166 0.00 -21.36 -0.15
C PRO A 166 -1.21 -20.46 0.06
N TYR A 167 -0.98 -19.21 0.46
CA TYR A 167 -2.01 -18.17 0.44
C TYR A 167 -2.22 -17.68 -0.98
N LEU A 168 -3.48 -17.53 -1.37
CA LEU A 168 -3.86 -16.92 -2.64
C LEU A 168 -4.19 -15.45 -2.41
N VAL A 169 -3.50 -14.57 -3.14
CA VAL A 169 -3.75 -13.12 -3.16
C VAL A 169 -4.20 -12.72 -4.55
N GLU A 170 -5.30 -12.00 -4.64
CA GLU A 170 -5.80 -11.39 -5.88
C GLU A 170 -5.64 -9.88 -5.80
N TYR A 171 -4.88 -9.31 -6.72
CA TYR A 171 -4.69 -7.89 -6.91
C TYR A 171 -5.64 -7.37 -7.98
N LYS A 172 -6.52 -6.42 -7.63
CA LYS A 172 -7.36 -5.71 -8.59
C LYS A 172 -6.59 -4.51 -9.12
N MET A 173 -6.19 -4.58 -10.38
CA MET A 173 -5.39 -3.57 -11.05
C MET A 173 -6.24 -2.77 -12.01
N ARG A 174 -6.01 -1.46 -12.08
CA ARG A 174 -6.69 -0.56 -13.03
C ARG A 174 -5.66 0.24 -13.79
N GLN A 175 -5.83 0.35 -15.12
CA GLN A 175 -5.02 1.23 -15.92
C GLN A 175 -5.45 2.68 -15.74
N ALA A 176 -4.52 3.55 -15.37
CA ALA A 176 -4.71 4.99 -15.27
C ALA A 176 -4.68 5.64 -16.66
N LYS A 177 -5.04 6.93 -16.73
CA LYS A 177 -5.11 7.66 -17.99
C LYS A 177 -3.74 7.86 -18.69
N ASP A 178 -2.68 7.85 -17.91
CA ASP A 178 -1.28 7.94 -18.37
C ASP A 178 -0.70 6.58 -18.81
N GLY A 179 -1.51 5.53 -18.73
CA GLY A 179 -1.13 4.17 -19.10
C GLY A 179 -0.51 3.34 -17.95
N SER A 180 -0.22 3.95 -16.79
CA SER A 180 0.29 3.23 -15.63
C SER A 180 -0.77 2.28 -15.04
N TRP A 181 -0.31 1.18 -14.46
CA TRP A 181 -1.17 0.24 -13.75
C TRP A 181 -1.17 0.52 -12.26
N GLN A 182 -2.36 0.67 -11.69
CA GLN A 182 -2.56 1.00 -10.28
C GLN A 182 -3.34 -0.07 -9.56
N LEU A 183 -2.89 -0.42 -8.36
CA LEU A 183 -3.58 -1.31 -7.45
C LEU A 183 -4.77 -0.57 -6.82
N VAL A 184 -5.97 -1.10 -7.01
CA VAL A 184 -7.21 -0.49 -6.49
C VAL A 184 -7.89 -1.31 -5.40
N ASN A 185 -7.56 -2.60 -5.27
CA ASN A 185 -8.04 -3.46 -4.18
C ASN A 185 -7.21 -4.75 -4.07
N VAL A 186 -7.25 -5.37 -2.90
CA VAL A 186 -6.60 -6.67 -2.62
C VAL A 186 -7.63 -7.62 -1.99
N ILE A 187 -7.62 -8.88 -2.43
CA ILE A 187 -8.41 -9.95 -1.86
C ILE A 187 -7.45 -11.05 -1.43
N ILE A 188 -7.49 -11.46 -0.16
CA ILE A 188 -6.61 -12.48 0.41
C ILE A 188 -7.50 -13.61 0.92
N GLU A 189 -7.34 -14.83 0.37
CA GLU A 189 -8.17 -16.00 0.77
C GLU A 189 -9.67 -15.64 0.81
N ASP A 190 -10.20 -15.06 -0.27
CA ASP A 190 -11.58 -14.58 -0.39
C ASP A 190 -11.97 -13.41 0.53
N VAL A 191 -11.05 -12.90 1.35
CA VAL A 191 -11.27 -11.73 2.22
C VAL A 191 -10.95 -10.44 1.46
N ASN A 192 -11.97 -9.67 1.14
CA ASN A 192 -11.86 -8.41 0.40
C ASN A 192 -11.51 -7.24 1.35
N LEU A 193 -10.29 -6.70 1.23
CA LEU A 193 -9.84 -5.60 2.11
C LEU A 193 -10.68 -4.34 1.92
N GLY A 194 -11.07 -4.01 0.69
CA GLY A 194 -11.91 -2.85 0.42
C GLY A 194 -13.26 -2.91 1.14
N ASP A 195 -13.87 -4.11 1.19
CA ASP A 195 -15.16 -4.31 1.88
C ASP A 195 -15.01 -4.24 3.41
N ILE A 196 -13.89 -4.75 3.95
CA ILE A 196 -13.58 -4.62 5.39
C ILE A 196 -13.48 -3.15 5.78
N TYR A 197 -12.62 -2.39 5.10
CA TYR A 197 -12.42 -0.98 5.42
C TYR A 197 -13.67 -0.14 5.21
N ARG A 198 -14.45 -0.43 4.17
CA ARG A 198 -15.74 0.20 3.93
C ARG A 198 -16.72 -0.07 5.08
N SER A 199 -16.79 -1.31 5.55
CA SER A 199 -17.64 -1.68 6.69
C SER A 199 -17.20 -0.98 7.98
N GLN A 200 -15.90 -0.82 8.20
CA GLN A 200 -15.36 -0.06 9.34
C GLN A 200 -15.73 1.43 9.25
N PHE A 201 -15.58 2.04 8.06
CA PHE A 201 -15.99 3.43 7.84
C PHE A 201 -17.48 3.63 8.10
N ASP A 202 -18.33 2.81 7.51
CA ASP A 202 -19.78 2.87 7.69
C ASP A 202 -20.20 2.70 9.16
N SER A 203 -19.53 1.81 9.88
CA SER A 203 -19.81 1.56 11.31
C SER A 203 -19.42 2.76 12.17
N SER A 204 -18.24 3.34 11.91
CA SER A 204 -17.77 4.54 12.59
C SER A 204 -18.66 5.75 12.26
N ALA A 205 -19.02 5.94 10.99
CA ALA A 205 -19.91 7.01 10.56
C ALA A 205 -21.28 6.92 11.24
N LYS A 206 -21.87 5.72 11.32
CA LYS A 206 -23.15 5.50 12.04
C LYS A 206 -23.05 5.81 13.52
N ARG A 207 -21.90 5.49 14.15
CA ARG A 207 -21.66 5.82 15.56
C ARG A 207 -21.60 7.32 15.78
N PHE A 208 -20.81 8.04 14.98
CA PHE A 208 -20.71 9.50 15.09
C PHE A 208 -22.00 10.22 14.72
N ALA A 209 -22.73 9.78 13.69
CA ALA A 209 -24.03 10.34 13.34
C ALA A 209 -25.04 10.26 14.50
N ARG A 210 -25.07 9.15 15.24
CA ARG A 210 -25.91 9.02 16.45
C ARG A 210 -25.45 9.93 17.58
N ALA A 211 -24.13 10.03 17.81
CA ALA A 211 -23.56 10.86 18.85
C ALA A 211 -23.84 12.35 18.60
N LEU A 212 -23.75 12.79 17.33
CA LEU A 212 -24.04 14.16 16.89
C LEU A 212 -25.55 14.43 16.72
N LYS A 213 -26.39 13.37 16.78
CA LYS A 213 -27.83 13.43 16.53
C LYS A 213 -28.20 13.99 15.16
N CYS A 214 -27.45 13.57 14.12
CA CYS A 214 -27.69 13.99 12.74
C CYS A 214 -29.11 13.59 12.27
N GLU A 215 -29.80 14.50 11.63
CA GLU A 215 -31.00 14.22 10.86
C GLU A 215 -30.63 13.72 9.46
N SER A 216 -31.54 13.05 8.77
CA SER A 216 -31.26 12.31 7.53
C SER A 216 -30.88 13.20 6.34
N ASP A 217 -31.16 14.49 6.39
CA ASP A 217 -30.95 15.49 5.34
C ASP A 217 -30.01 16.63 5.76
N ASP A 218 -29.40 16.53 6.95
CA ASP A 218 -28.44 17.52 7.46
C ASP A 218 -27.04 17.29 6.89
N SER A 219 -26.74 17.95 5.76
CA SER A 219 -25.43 17.85 5.09
C SER A 219 -24.28 18.38 5.95
N ALA A 220 -24.50 19.41 6.78
CA ALA A 220 -23.47 19.96 7.65
C ALA A 220 -23.12 18.96 8.77
N CYS A 221 -24.11 18.26 9.30
CA CYS A 221 -23.86 17.18 10.25
C CYS A 221 -23.09 16.02 9.62
N PHE A 222 -23.39 15.65 8.37
CA PHE A 222 -22.64 14.60 7.67
C PHE A 222 -21.19 14.99 7.41
N GLU A 223 -20.88 16.25 7.12
CA GLU A 223 -19.50 16.74 7.05
C GLU A 223 -18.76 16.54 8.38
N GLN A 224 -19.40 16.86 9.51
CA GLN A 224 -18.84 16.62 10.84
C GLN A 224 -18.66 15.12 11.15
N VAL A 225 -19.58 14.27 10.69
CA VAL A 225 -19.45 12.80 10.80
C VAL A 225 -18.21 12.31 10.07
N VAL A 226 -18.02 12.71 8.81
CA VAL A 226 -16.86 12.31 8.03
C VAL A 226 -15.57 12.79 8.70
N GLN A 227 -15.52 14.04 9.15
CA GLN A 227 -14.37 14.57 9.87
C GLN A 227 -14.07 13.77 11.13
N SER A 228 -15.11 13.43 11.92
CA SER A 228 -14.95 12.62 13.12
C SER A 228 -14.42 11.22 12.83
N VAL A 229 -14.80 10.61 11.70
CA VAL A 229 -14.24 9.32 11.27
C VAL A 229 -12.76 9.48 10.94
N ILE A 230 -12.39 10.52 10.18
CA ILE A 230 -11.00 10.79 9.79
C ILE A 230 -10.11 10.98 11.02
N ASP A 231 -10.54 11.83 11.95
CA ASP A 231 -9.79 12.19 13.16
C ASP A 231 -9.53 11.00 14.10
N ASN A 232 -10.40 9.99 14.02
CA ASN A 232 -10.32 8.80 14.87
C ASN A 232 -9.90 7.52 14.12
N TRP A 233 -9.63 7.62 12.83
CA TRP A 233 -9.23 6.45 12.04
C TRP A 233 -7.93 5.82 12.57
N GLY A 234 -7.95 4.52 12.77
CA GLY A 234 -6.79 3.76 13.26
C GLY A 234 -6.44 3.96 14.74
N LYS A 235 -7.18 4.81 15.49
CA LYS A 235 -6.95 5.02 16.92
C LYS A 235 -7.71 4.04 17.81
N GLU A 236 -8.68 3.34 17.25
CA GLU A 236 -9.55 2.38 17.94
C GLU A 236 -9.19 0.95 17.49
N GLY A 237 -8.04 0.46 17.95
CA GLY A 237 -7.55 -0.90 17.77
C GLY A 237 -7.19 -1.54 19.09
#